data_24680c6c56577df2e15a58d641a52dd8
#
_entry.id   24680c6c56577df2e15a58d641a52dd8
#
_cell.length_a   1.000
_cell.length_b   1.000
_cell.length_c   1.000
_cell.angle_alpha   90.00
_cell.angle_beta   90.00
_cell.angle_gamma   90.00
#
_symmetry.space_group_name_H-M   'P 1'
#
loop_
_entity.id
_entity.type
_entity.pdbx_description
1 polymer ?
#
loop_
_entity_poly.entity_id
_entity_poly.type
_entity_poly.pdbx_seq_one_letter_code
_entity_poly.pdbx_strand_id
1 'polypeptide(L)'
;MTSLKKQGNSYKAYDSIYTMPIDIWLKVHDTSDLNLIMIEGNPSEVELAESWQKCYNEYISEFGVNEQFKMFLELKRQLIYATIDAALDPSSINTTLQSIAKHDHDTFFDNNEKVNFNLVYARVEKHIGFKLNRKETTVFDFYNYSRLLQEDIKEAQKHGRESN
;
A
#
# COMPACT_ATOMS: atom_id res chain seq x y z
N MET A 1 -37.86 -26.63 -5.13
CA MET A 1 -36.82 -25.57 -5.09
C MET A 1 -35.66 -26.10 -4.24
N THR A 2 -34.62 -26.61 -4.91
CA THR A 2 -33.46 -27.23 -4.27
C THR A 2 -32.46 -26.18 -3.95
N SER A 3 -32.28 -25.85 -2.69
CA SER A 3 -31.26 -24.92 -2.20
C SER A 3 -29.89 -25.55 -2.42
N LEU A 4 -29.17 -25.10 -3.40
CA LEU A 4 -27.75 -25.41 -3.59
C LEU A 4 -26.97 -24.81 -2.39
N LYS A 5 -26.67 -25.68 -1.40
CA LYS A 5 -25.65 -25.37 -0.40
C LYS A 5 -24.32 -25.18 -1.16
N LYS A 6 -23.80 -23.95 -1.27
CA LYS A 6 -22.41 -23.70 -1.61
C LYS A 6 -21.57 -24.49 -0.59
N GLN A 7 -20.93 -25.56 -1.04
CA GLN A 7 -19.80 -26.14 -0.31
C GLN A 7 -18.69 -25.08 -0.36
N GLY A 8 -18.56 -24.34 0.70
CA GLY A 8 -17.42 -23.44 0.85
C GLY A 8 -16.16 -24.29 0.93
N ASN A 9 -15.29 -24.22 -0.08
CA ASN A 9 -13.93 -24.72 0.05
C ASN A 9 -13.33 -24.03 1.26
N SER A 10 -12.93 -24.83 2.27
CA SER A 10 -12.24 -24.29 3.43
C SER A 10 -10.87 -23.84 2.98
N TYR A 11 -10.62 -22.57 3.01
CA TYR A 11 -9.29 -22.01 2.76
C TYR A 11 -8.87 -21.13 3.94
N LYS A 12 -7.57 -20.89 4.06
CA LYS A 12 -6.98 -19.95 5.00
C LYS A 12 -6.02 -19.05 4.27
N ALA A 13 -6.19 -17.76 4.44
CA ALA A 13 -5.32 -16.72 3.92
C ALA A 13 -5.05 -15.68 5.01
N TYR A 14 -3.99 -14.89 4.85
CA TYR A 14 -3.80 -13.70 5.67
C TYR A 14 -4.87 -12.67 5.28
N ASP A 15 -5.68 -12.26 6.24
CA ASP A 15 -6.76 -11.26 6.07
C ASP A 15 -6.69 -10.14 7.12
N SER A 16 -5.54 -10.04 7.82
CA SER A 16 -5.28 -9.00 8.82
C SER A 16 -3.79 -8.63 8.87
N ILE A 17 -3.48 -7.34 8.98
CA ILE A 17 -2.10 -6.82 9.16
C ILE A 17 -1.47 -7.21 10.49
N TYR A 18 -2.29 -7.61 11.48
CA TYR A 18 -1.83 -8.07 12.78
C TYR A 18 -1.27 -9.49 12.76
N THR A 19 -1.55 -10.25 11.71
CA THR A 19 -1.09 -11.64 11.56
C THR A 19 -0.22 -11.83 10.32
N MET A 20 -0.33 -10.96 9.32
CA MET A 20 0.44 -11.05 8.08
C MET A 20 1.90 -10.65 8.31
N PRO A 21 2.88 -11.51 7.96
CA PRO A 21 4.29 -11.15 7.96
C PRO A 21 4.62 -10.01 6.99
N ILE A 22 5.50 -9.11 7.41
CA ILE A 22 5.95 -7.99 6.57
C ILE A 22 6.62 -8.45 5.25
N ASP A 23 7.28 -9.59 5.26
CA ASP A 23 7.89 -10.19 4.06
C ASP A 23 6.85 -10.51 2.98
N ILE A 24 5.69 -11.06 3.37
CA ILE A 24 4.58 -11.35 2.46
C ILE A 24 3.97 -10.06 1.93
N TRP A 25 3.68 -9.11 2.81
CA TRP A 25 3.15 -7.79 2.44
C TRP A 25 3.97 -7.11 1.36
N LEU A 26 5.30 -7.06 1.55
CA LEU A 26 6.21 -6.44 0.58
C LEU A 26 6.25 -7.19 -0.75
N LYS A 27 6.29 -8.52 -0.71
CA LYS A 27 6.30 -9.33 -1.93
C LYS A 27 5.03 -9.14 -2.75
N VAL A 28 3.86 -9.07 -2.11
CA VAL A 28 2.60 -8.77 -2.82
C VAL A 28 2.66 -7.39 -3.47
N HIS A 29 3.19 -6.37 -2.77
CA HIS A 29 3.36 -5.05 -3.36
C HIS A 29 4.34 -5.03 -4.55
N ASP A 30 5.42 -5.80 -4.48
CA ASP A 30 6.43 -5.84 -5.54
C ASP A 30 5.96 -6.64 -6.78
N THR A 31 5.21 -7.73 -6.56
CA THR A 31 4.86 -8.68 -7.62
C THR A 31 3.41 -8.61 -8.07
N SER A 32 2.52 -8.00 -7.26
CA SER A 32 1.06 -8.05 -7.41
C SER A 32 0.47 -9.46 -7.37
N ASP A 33 1.22 -10.45 -6.85
CA ASP A 33 0.78 -11.84 -6.74
C ASP A 33 0.05 -12.09 -5.42
N LEU A 34 -1.29 -12.14 -5.48
CA LEU A 34 -2.13 -12.40 -4.31
C LEU A 34 -2.05 -13.86 -3.80
N ASN A 35 -1.50 -14.80 -4.57
CA ASN A 35 -1.33 -16.17 -4.07
C ASN A 35 -0.36 -16.23 -2.88
N LEU A 36 0.50 -15.25 -2.73
CA LEU A 36 1.45 -15.14 -1.61
C LEU A 36 0.77 -15.00 -0.24
N ILE A 37 -0.48 -14.51 -0.18
CA ILE A 37 -1.22 -14.42 1.09
C ILE A 37 -1.93 -15.73 1.47
N MET A 38 -1.95 -16.70 0.59
CA MET A 38 -2.57 -18.02 0.86
C MET A 38 -1.73 -18.81 1.87
N ILE A 39 -2.39 -19.33 2.90
CA ILE A 39 -1.79 -20.20 3.93
C ILE A 39 -2.14 -21.65 3.63
N GLU A 40 -3.42 -21.94 3.33
CA GLU A 40 -3.91 -23.29 3.14
C GLU A 40 -5.16 -23.31 2.26
N GLY A 41 -5.38 -24.43 1.55
CA GLY A 41 -6.55 -24.62 0.69
C GLY A 41 -6.33 -24.11 -0.73
N ASN A 42 -7.42 -23.86 -1.43
CA ASN A 42 -7.41 -23.38 -2.81
C ASN A 42 -8.47 -22.30 -3.00
N PRO A 43 -8.21 -21.07 -2.49
CA PRO A 43 -9.13 -19.94 -2.65
C PRO A 43 -9.20 -19.50 -4.11
N SER A 44 -10.34 -18.94 -4.49
CA SER A 44 -10.48 -18.22 -5.75
C SER A 44 -9.73 -16.88 -5.70
N GLU A 45 -9.44 -16.30 -6.87
CA GLU A 45 -8.84 -14.96 -6.97
C GLU A 45 -9.70 -13.88 -6.25
N VAL A 46 -11.02 -14.02 -6.29
CA VAL A 46 -11.94 -13.10 -5.60
C VAL A 46 -11.77 -13.19 -4.09
N GLU A 47 -11.68 -14.40 -3.52
CA GLU A 47 -11.50 -14.61 -2.09
C GLU A 47 -10.13 -14.08 -1.60
N LEU A 48 -9.08 -14.23 -2.41
CA LEU A 48 -7.78 -13.63 -2.11
C LEU A 48 -7.83 -12.10 -2.18
N ALA A 49 -8.51 -11.54 -3.19
CA ALA A 49 -8.69 -10.10 -3.31
C ALA A 49 -9.48 -9.51 -2.13
N GLU A 50 -10.53 -10.19 -1.66
CA GLU A 50 -11.29 -9.79 -0.46
C GLU A 50 -10.42 -9.82 0.81
N SER A 51 -9.60 -10.86 0.97
CA SER A 51 -8.67 -10.97 2.10
C SER A 51 -7.60 -9.86 2.07
N TRP A 52 -7.02 -9.61 0.90
CA TRP A 52 -6.08 -8.50 0.70
C TRP A 52 -6.71 -7.14 0.99
N GLN A 53 -7.95 -6.91 0.52
CA GLN A 53 -8.67 -5.67 0.75
C GLN A 53 -8.91 -5.41 2.25
N LYS A 54 -9.18 -6.45 3.05
CA LYS A 54 -9.31 -6.31 4.51
C LYS A 54 -7.99 -5.85 5.13
N CYS A 55 -6.86 -6.50 4.79
CA CYS A 55 -5.54 -6.09 5.28
C CYS A 55 -5.24 -4.63 4.91
N TYR A 56 -5.56 -4.24 3.67
CA TYR A 56 -5.31 -2.90 3.19
C TYR A 56 -6.19 -1.85 3.90
N ASN A 57 -7.45 -2.17 4.18
CA ASN A 57 -8.35 -1.31 4.93
C ASN A 57 -7.88 -1.13 6.39
N GLU A 58 -7.42 -2.22 7.05
CA GLU A 58 -6.82 -2.14 8.38
C GLU A 58 -5.56 -1.27 8.37
N TYR A 59 -4.67 -1.46 7.38
CA TYR A 59 -3.47 -0.64 7.23
C TYR A 59 -3.80 0.85 7.11
N ILE A 60 -4.77 1.20 6.26
CA ILE A 60 -5.21 2.60 6.11
C ILE A 60 -5.82 3.14 7.40
N SER A 61 -6.60 2.33 8.10
CA SER A 61 -7.23 2.72 9.37
C SER A 61 -6.20 3.02 10.47
N GLU A 62 -5.14 2.20 10.57
CA GLU A 62 -4.13 2.32 11.62
C GLU A 62 -3.06 3.38 11.32
N PHE A 63 -2.58 3.42 10.09
CA PHE A 63 -1.43 4.24 9.70
C PHE A 63 -1.81 5.44 8.82
N GLY A 64 -3.06 5.49 8.38
CA GLY A 64 -3.53 6.53 7.49
C GLY A 64 -3.01 6.39 6.06
N VAL A 65 -3.32 7.38 5.26
CA VAL A 65 -2.87 7.51 3.88
C VAL A 65 -1.77 8.58 3.84
N ASN A 66 -0.59 8.22 3.35
CA ASN A 66 0.48 9.21 3.20
C ASN A 66 0.17 10.23 2.10
N GLU A 67 0.80 11.41 2.16
CA GLU A 67 0.54 12.51 1.22
C GLU A 67 0.87 12.13 -0.24
N GLN A 68 1.89 11.30 -0.46
CA GLN A 68 2.22 10.81 -1.81
C GLN A 68 1.10 9.93 -2.38
N PHE A 69 0.50 9.06 -1.58
CA PHE A 69 -0.62 8.25 -2.03
C PHE A 69 -1.88 9.07 -2.27
N LYS A 70 -2.14 10.10 -1.45
CA LYS A 70 -3.23 11.05 -1.71
C LYS A 70 -3.03 11.77 -3.04
N MET A 71 -1.81 12.23 -3.29
CA MET A 71 -1.46 12.89 -4.56
C MET A 71 -1.63 11.95 -5.75
N PHE A 72 -1.20 10.70 -5.63
CA PHE A 72 -1.42 9.67 -6.66
C PHE A 72 -2.91 9.45 -6.95
N LEU A 73 -3.74 9.33 -5.90
CA LEU A 73 -5.19 9.17 -6.08
C LEU A 73 -5.81 10.37 -6.79
N GLU A 74 -5.33 11.57 -6.48
CA GLU A 74 -5.80 12.80 -7.12
C GLU A 74 -5.43 12.83 -8.61
N LEU A 75 -4.17 12.51 -8.97
CA LEU A 75 -3.75 12.40 -10.36
C LEU A 75 -4.53 11.33 -11.13
N LYS A 76 -4.78 10.19 -10.50
CA LYS A 76 -5.60 9.13 -11.10
C LYS A 76 -7.04 9.58 -11.33
N ARG A 77 -7.62 10.32 -10.39
CA ARG A 77 -8.95 10.91 -10.53
C ARG A 77 -9.01 11.88 -11.72
N GLN A 78 -8.05 12.78 -11.82
CA GLN A 78 -7.93 13.74 -12.91
C GLN A 78 -7.82 13.04 -14.26
N LEU A 79 -7.01 11.99 -14.36
CA LEU A 79 -6.88 11.19 -15.58
C LEU A 79 -8.19 10.52 -15.97
N ILE A 80 -8.94 9.97 -15.00
CA ILE A 80 -10.24 9.34 -15.26
C ILE A 80 -11.23 10.37 -15.81
N TYR A 81 -11.37 11.54 -15.17
CA TYR A 81 -12.28 12.59 -15.65
C TYR A 81 -11.88 13.11 -17.02
N ALA A 82 -10.60 13.44 -17.24
CA ALA A 82 -10.14 13.89 -18.55
C ALA A 82 -10.34 12.84 -19.65
N THR A 83 -10.26 11.55 -19.31
CA THR A 83 -10.54 10.45 -20.25
C THR A 83 -12.03 10.37 -20.60
N ILE A 84 -12.91 10.53 -19.61
CA ILE A 84 -14.37 10.57 -19.83
C ILE A 84 -14.75 11.77 -20.68
N ASP A 85 -14.23 12.96 -20.36
CA ASP A 85 -14.53 14.19 -21.09
C ASP A 85 -14.07 14.10 -22.56
N ALA A 86 -12.85 13.58 -22.81
CA ALA A 86 -12.36 13.35 -24.16
C ALA A 86 -13.16 12.29 -24.94
N ALA A 87 -13.74 11.30 -24.25
CA ALA A 87 -14.59 10.29 -24.87
C ALA A 87 -16.00 10.83 -25.22
N LEU A 88 -16.54 11.74 -24.39
CA LEU A 88 -17.84 12.35 -24.59
C LEU A 88 -17.79 13.50 -25.60
N ASP A 89 -16.73 14.28 -25.58
CA ASP A 89 -16.48 15.40 -26.52
C ASP A 89 -15.02 15.38 -26.97
N PRO A 90 -14.69 14.74 -28.11
CA PRO A 90 -13.33 14.59 -28.62
C PRO A 90 -12.77 15.89 -29.24
N SER A 91 -12.97 17.02 -28.57
CA SER A 91 -12.38 18.30 -28.98
C SER A 91 -10.85 18.28 -28.78
N SER A 92 -10.13 19.16 -29.48
CA SER A 92 -8.66 19.27 -29.31
C SER A 92 -8.26 19.69 -27.91
N ILE A 93 -9.13 20.42 -27.20
CA ILE A 93 -8.91 20.83 -25.80
C ILE A 93 -8.99 19.63 -24.88
N ASN A 94 -10.06 18.83 -24.97
CA ASN A 94 -10.24 17.67 -24.10
C ASN A 94 -9.19 16.59 -24.34
N THR A 95 -8.79 16.35 -25.60
CA THR A 95 -7.68 15.42 -25.90
C THR A 95 -6.33 15.92 -25.39
N THR A 96 -6.09 17.22 -25.41
CA THR A 96 -4.89 17.81 -24.83
C THR A 96 -4.89 17.66 -23.29
N LEU A 97 -6.01 17.98 -22.63
CA LEU A 97 -6.15 17.81 -21.17
C LEU A 97 -5.97 16.35 -20.73
N GLN A 98 -6.51 15.40 -21.50
CA GLN A 98 -6.28 13.98 -21.26
C GLN A 98 -4.79 13.61 -21.38
N SER A 99 -4.10 14.13 -22.39
CA SER A 99 -2.66 13.88 -22.58
C SER A 99 -1.81 14.45 -21.43
N ILE A 100 -2.17 15.63 -20.94
CA ILE A 100 -1.51 16.25 -19.78
C ILE A 100 -1.75 15.40 -18.52
N ALA A 101 -3.00 15.07 -18.22
CA ALA A 101 -3.34 14.29 -17.06
C ALA A 101 -2.69 12.89 -17.07
N LYS A 102 -2.56 12.29 -18.26
CA LYS A 102 -1.83 11.02 -18.44
C LYS A 102 -0.34 11.19 -18.17
N HIS A 103 0.27 12.23 -18.70
CA HIS A 103 1.68 12.52 -18.49
C HIS A 103 1.98 12.72 -17.00
N ASP A 104 1.18 13.51 -16.30
CA ASP A 104 1.36 13.79 -14.86
C ASP A 104 1.20 12.52 -14.01
N HIS A 105 0.23 11.66 -14.34
CA HIS A 105 0.06 10.37 -13.69
C HIS A 105 1.25 9.43 -13.94
N ASP A 106 1.71 9.30 -15.17
CA ASP A 106 2.77 8.36 -15.54
C ASP A 106 4.13 8.82 -14.97
N THR A 107 4.42 10.13 -14.99
CA THR A 107 5.68 10.69 -14.45
C THR A 107 5.71 10.75 -12.93
N PHE A 108 4.56 10.64 -12.24
CA PHE A 108 4.52 10.63 -10.77
C PHE A 108 5.41 9.54 -10.18
N PHE A 109 5.41 8.34 -10.75
CA PHE A 109 6.23 7.24 -10.28
C PHE A 109 7.68 7.31 -10.76
N ASP A 110 7.93 7.88 -11.93
CA ASP A 110 9.29 8.03 -12.48
C ASP A 110 10.12 9.02 -11.65
N ASN A 111 9.48 10.05 -11.09
CA ASN A 111 10.11 11.09 -10.28
C ASN A 111 10.21 10.75 -8.78
N ASN A 112 9.50 9.71 -8.32
CA ASN A 112 9.60 9.27 -6.94
C ASN A 112 10.70 8.20 -6.83
N GLU A 113 11.77 8.51 -6.09
CA GLU A 113 12.79 7.52 -5.74
C GLU A 113 12.12 6.28 -5.13
N LYS A 114 12.35 5.11 -5.72
CA LYS A 114 11.89 3.85 -5.15
C LYS A 114 12.43 3.76 -3.72
N VAL A 115 11.53 3.73 -2.75
CA VAL A 115 11.92 3.60 -1.36
C VAL A 115 12.72 2.31 -1.19
N ASN A 116 14.00 2.45 -0.84
CA ASN A 116 14.82 1.29 -0.53
C ASN A 116 14.39 0.70 0.81
N PHE A 117 13.49 -0.27 0.73
CA PHE A 117 12.92 -0.89 1.92
C PHE A 117 13.97 -1.52 2.83
N ASN A 118 15.06 -2.06 2.28
CA ASN A 118 16.15 -2.61 3.08
C ASN A 118 16.82 -1.53 3.94
N LEU A 119 16.93 -0.31 3.43
CA LEU A 119 17.46 0.82 4.19
C LEU A 119 16.49 1.26 5.30
N VAL A 120 15.19 1.31 4.99
CA VAL A 120 14.16 1.61 6.00
C VAL A 120 14.20 0.56 7.11
N TYR A 121 14.26 -0.71 6.74
CA TYR A 121 14.32 -1.83 7.66
C TYR A 121 15.54 -1.74 8.59
N ALA A 122 16.72 -1.49 8.03
CA ALA A 122 17.95 -1.33 8.80
C ALA A 122 17.90 -0.13 9.76
N ARG A 123 17.24 0.97 9.38
CA ARG A 123 17.04 2.13 10.26
C ARG A 123 16.10 1.81 11.41
N VAL A 124 15.01 1.10 11.15
CA VAL A 124 14.09 0.62 12.19
C VAL A 124 14.82 -0.29 13.17
N GLU A 125 15.53 -1.32 12.69
CA GLU A 125 16.33 -2.22 13.54
C GLU A 125 17.34 -1.48 14.41
N LYS A 126 18.03 -0.49 13.82
CA LYS A 126 19.00 0.35 14.57
C LYS A 126 18.31 1.15 15.67
N HIS A 127 17.12 1.67 15.41
CA HIS A 127 16.34 2.47 16.35
C HIS A 127 15.83 1.65 17.52
N ILE A 128 15.21 0.49 17.24
CA ILE A 128 14.66 -0.39 18.28
C ILE A 128 15.74 -1.20 19.04
N GLY A 129 16.97 -1.28 18.52
CA GLY A 129 18.11 -1.93 19.17
C GLY A 129 18.17 -3.45 19.02
N PHE A 130 17.32 -4.08 18.22
CA PHE A 130 17.35 -5.52 17.96
C PHE A 130 17.02 -5.86 16.50
N LYS A 131 17.36 -7.09 16.10
CA LYS A 131 17.08 -7.60 14.75
C LYS A 131 15.66 -8.09 14.64
N LEU A 132 14.99 -7.71 13.55
CA LEU A 132 13.66 -8.17 13.22
C LEU A 132 13.70 -9.38 12.28
N ASN A 133 12.87 -10.39 12.54
CA ASN A 133 12.66 -11.48 11.60
C ASN A 133 11.49 -11.12 10.67
N ARG A 134 11.76 -10.84 9.40
CA ARG A 134 10.75 -10.43 8.42
C ARG A 134 9.60 -11.43 8.24
N LYS A 135 9.84 -12.71 8.54
CA LYS A 135 8.83 -13.77 8.44
C LYS A 135 7.93 -13.86 9.67
N GLU A 136 8.35 -13.27 10.79
CA GLU A 136 7.62 -13.30 12.07
C GLU A 136 7.09 -11.92 12.45
N THR A 137 7.83 -10.85 12.10
CA THR A 137 7.37 -9.47 12.31
C THR A 137 6.15 -9.20 11.48
N THR A 138 5.05 -8.83 12.11
CA THR A 138 3.80 -8.51 11.41
C THR A 138 3.90 -7.16 10.69
N VAL A 139 3.01 -6.94 9.73
CA VAL A 139 2.86 -5.63 9.06
C VAL A 139 2.62 -4.54 10.11
N PHE A 140 1.70 -4.80 11.06
CA PHE A 140 1.37 -3.86 12.12
C PHE A 140 2.59 -3.50 12.99
N ASP A 141 3.34 -4.48 13.46
CA ASP A 141 4.53 -4.24 14.30
C ASP A 141 5.58 -3.41 13.55
N PHE A 142 5.88 -3.79 12.31
CA PHE A 142 6.88 -3.08 11.52
C PHE A 142 6.53 -1.60 11.30
N TYR A 143 5.28 -1.31 10.91
CA TYR A 143 4.86 0.07 10.68
C TYR A 143 4.72 0.87 11.99
N ASN A 144 4.42 0.24 13.13
CA ASN A 144 4.49 0.88 14.43
C ASN A 144 5.91 1.28 14.80
N TYR A 145 6.90 0.40 14.63
CA TYR A 145 8.30 0.75 14.86
C TYR A 145 8.77 1.87 13.92
N SER A 146 8.34 1.83 12.67
CA SER A 146 8.65 2.88 11.71
C SER A 146 8.04 4.23 12.11
N ARG A 147 6.82 4.23 12.67
CA ARG A 147 6.14 5.44 13.17
C ARG A 147 6.88 6.03 14.36
N LEU A 148 7.25 5.22 15.34
CA LEU A 148 8.03 5.66 16.50
C LEU A 148 9.36 6.31 16.07
N LEU A 149 10.09 5.68 15.15
CA LEU A 149 11.30 6.26 14.58
C LEU A 149 11.06 7.65 13.96
N GLN A 150 9.96 7.82 13.23
CA GLN A 150 9.62 9.10 12.62
C GLN A 150 9.23 10.17 13.66
N GLU A 151 8.55 9.79 14.73
CA GLU A 151 8.20 10.67 15.84
C GLU A 151 9.45 11.18 16.55
N ASP A 152 10.39 10.31 16.89
CA ASP A 152 11.65 10.68 17.52
C ASP A 152 12.51 11.60 16.64
N ILE A 153 12.55 11.36 15.32
CA ILE A 153 13.24 12.23 14.38
C ILE A 153 12.62 13.64 14.37
N LYS A 154 11.28 13.72 14.38
CA LYS A 154 10.57 15.02 14.40
C LYS A 154 10.81 15.78 15.71
N GLU A 155 10.83 15.09 16.83
CA GLU A 155 11.13 15.68 18.14
C GLU A 155 12.56 16.22 18.21
N ALA A 156 13.54 15.42 17.77
CA ALA A 156 14.94 15.83 17.72
C ALA A 156 15.14 17.09 16.82
N GLN A 157 14.42 17.16 15.71
CA GLN A 157 14.47 18.35 14.81
C GLN A 157 13.86 19.60 15.44
N LYS A 158 12.80 19.48 16.26
CA LYS A 158 12.22 20.60 16.99
C LYS A 158 13.20 21.15 18.03
N HIS A 159 13.78 20.29 18.84
CA HIS A 159 14.77 20.70 19.86
C HIS A 159 16.04 21.31 19.26
N GLY A 160 16.49 20.81 18.10
CA GLY A 160 17.65 21.38 17.40
C GLY A 160 17.40 22.79 16.81
N ARG A 161 16.13 23.18 16.58
CA ARG A 161 15.75 24.52 16.11
C ARG A 161 15.59 25.54 17.23
N GLU A 162 15.24 25.10 18.44
CA GLU A 162 15.07 25.97 19.62
C GLU A 162 16.40 26.34 20.27
N SER A 163 17.51 25.67 19.89
CA SER A 163 18.85 25.88 20.46
C SER A 163 19.76 26.77 19.61
N ASN A 164 19.25 27.32 18.53
CA ASN A 164 19.93 28.27 17.63
C ASN A 164 19.19 29.62 17.60
#